data_9a60db405c32a97f8c4a4a6d95cbcf88
#
_entry.id   9a60db405c32a97f8c4a4a6d95cbcf88
#
_cell.length_a   1.000
_cell.length_b   1.000
_cell.length_c   1.000
_cell.angle_alpha   90.00
_cell.angle_beta   90.00
_cell.angle_gamma   90.00
#
_symmetry.space_group_name_H-M   'P 1'
#
loop_
_entity.id
_entity.type
_entity.pdbx_description
1 polymer ?
#
loop_
_entity_poly.entity_id
_entity_poly.type
_entity_poly.pdbx_seq_one_letter_code
_entity_poly.pdbx_strand_id
1 'polypeptide(L)'
;MDLPDLIEVQKSAYAWFLEHGXXXXGIRELFDEVTPIKDSMGRDLELTLGDYYLDEPKFDEVTSRAKNVTYEAPLRVKTRLKNLRTEAVKEQEIYLGDLPVVTPRGTFIINGVERVVVAQLVRSAGAFFTAEVIRARRHYGAKIIPNRGAWLEFETDPKNVLWVKIDRKRKVAVTSLLRAFGFSTNEEILPLFADIDIHPSIRYIENTLAKDAASNEEEGLKEVYKRIRPGDLATADNARSLIHAMFFKYERYDLGAVGRYKFNLRFGLEGTDEEVAKEENRILTKEDLVAIIREIIRLNNSQEEADDVDHLGNRRVRAVGELLQSRFRVGMARMERIVRDRMSTTEIDSLTPGKLINARPVIGAVREFFMSSQLSQFMDQTNPLAELEHKRRISAMGPGGLTRERAGFEVRDVHPTHYGRI
;
A
#
# COMPACT_ATOMS: atom_id res chain seq x y z
N MET A 1 -14.88 -36.36 6.99
CA MET A 1 -14.75 -34.94 6.72
C MET A 1 -14.13 -34.28 7.95
N ASP A 2 -12.99 -33.63 7.78
CA ASP A 2 -12.32 -32.97 8.89
C ASP A 2 -13.02 -31.66 9.25
N LEU A 3 -13.09 -31.37 10.55
CA LEU A 3 -13.68 -30.12 11.01
C LEU A 3 -12.78 -28.94 10.61
N PRO A 4 -13.37 -27.87 10.11
CA PRO A 4 -12.56 -26.69 9.78
C PRO A 4 -12.01 -26.02 11.05
N ASP A 5 -10.83 -25.44 10.93
CA ASP A 5 -10.27 -24.64 12.01
C ASP A 5 -10.88 -23.23 11.89
N LEU A 6 -11.78 -22.90 12.79
CA LEU A 6 -12.54 -21.66 12.71
C LEU A 6 -11.71 -20.41 13.01
N ILE A 7 -10.48 -20.59 13.53
CA ILE A 7 -9.57 -19.45 13.77
C ILE A 7 -8.33 -19.52 12.87
N GLU A 8 -8.44 -20.24 11.77
CA GLU A 8 -7.33 -20.41 10.81
C GLU A 8 -6.82 -19.06 10.30
N VAL A 9 -7.72 -18.09 10.05
CA VAL A 9 -7.32 -16.80 9.51
C VAL A 9 -6.34 -16.08 10.44
N GLN A 10 -6.55 -16.18 11.75
CA GLN A 10 -5.66 -15.54 12.73
C GLN A 10 -4.28 -16.21 12.73
N LYS A 11 -4.27 -17.54 12.76
CA LYS A 11 -3.02 -18.29 12.86
C LYS A 11 -2.20 -18.24 11.57
N SER A 12 -2.86 -18.42 10.44
CA SER A 12 -2.15 -18.45 9.16
C SER A 12 -1.63 -17.06 8.77
N ALA A 13 -2.35 -16.02 9.12
CA ALA A 13 -1.89 -14.65 8.84
C ALA A 13 -0.62 -14.32 9.62
N TYR A 14 -0.56 -14.75 10.87
CA TYR A 14 0.63 -14.53 11.69
C TYR A 14 1.79 -15.39 11.20
N ALA A 15 1.52 -16.65 10.83
CA ALA A 15 2.54 -17.54 10.26
C ALA A 15 3.13 -16.93 8.99
N TRP A 16 2.27 -16.39 8.13
CA TRP A 16 2.71 -15.69 6.91
C TRP A 16 3.68 -14.57 7.24
N PHE A 17 3.38 -13.80 8.28
CA PHE A 17 4.23 -12.67 8.68
C PHE A 17 5.64 -13.14 9.07
N LEU A 18 5.73 -14.31 9.69
CA LEU A 18 7.00 -14.84 10.16
C LEU A 18 7.76 -15.68 9.12
N GLU A 19 7.11 -16.15 8.05
CA GLU A 19 7.73 -17.09 7.11
C GLU A 19 8.99 -16.57 6.45
N HIS A 20 9.91 -17.46 6.22
CA HIS A 20 11.17 -17.21 5.50
C HIS A 20 11.03 -17.60 4.03
N GLY A 21 11.48 -16.77 3.22
CA GLY A 21 11.53 -17.12 1.79
C GLY A 21 10.30 -16.71 1.01
N UNK A 22 10.42 -17.29 -0.34
CA UNK A 22 9.40 -16.96 -1.25
C UNK A 22 8.74 -15.62 -1.20
N UNK A 23 8.54 -15.12 -2.08
CA UNK A 23 8.10 -13.82 -2.34
C UNK A 23 7.15 -13.36 -1.30
N UNK A 24 6.90 -12.61 -1.08
CA UNK A 24 6.08 -11.90 -0.32
C UNK A 24 5.80 -12.45 1.10
N UNK A 25 6.72 -12.72 1.69
CA UNK A 25 6.49 -13.11 3.05
C UNK A 25 6.68 -11.94 3.92
N GLY A 26 6.04 -11.74 4.92
CA GLY A 26 5.94 -10.64 5.84
C GLY A 26 7.25 -9.92 6.16
N ILE A 27 8.01 -10.49 7.11
CA ILE A 27 9.27 -9.84 7.55
C ILE A 27 10.32 -9.88 6.44
N ARG A 28 10.39 -10.98 5.70
CA ARG A 28 11.38 -11.11 4.63
C ARG A 28 11.21 -9.99 3.60
N GLU A 29 10.00 -9.72 3.22
CA GLU A 29 9.71 -8.66 2.26
C GLU A 29 10.21 -7.30 2.78
N LEU A 30 9.98 -7.03 4.06
CA LEU A 30 10.40 -5.75 4.65
C LEU A 30 11.92 -5.62 4.69
N PHE A 31 12.61 -6.70 5.03
CA PHE A 31 14.07 -6.67 5.05
C PHE A 31 14.63 -6.47 3.63
N ASP A 32 14.04 -7.14 2.65
CA ASP A 32 14.46 -6.99 1.26
C ASP A 32 14.22 -5.59 0.72
N GLU A 33 13.13 -4.94 1.16
CA GLU A 33 12.83 -3.56 0.75
C GLU A 33 13.91 -2.57 1.20
N VAL A 34 14.44 -2.73 2.40
CA VAL A 34 15.41 -1.77 2.94
C VAL A 34 16.84 -2.15 2.63
N THR A 35 17.11 -3.41 2.32
CA THR A 35 18.47 -3.91 2.08
C THR A 35 18.86 -3.75 0.61
N PRO A 36 20.07 -3.30 0.30
CA PRO A 36 21.13 -2.86 1.21
C PRO A 36 20.96 -1.40 1.65
N ILE A 37 21.28 -1.11 2.90
CA ILE A 37 21.32 0.27 3.39
C ILE A 37 22.72 0.81 3.15
N LYS A 38 22.81 1.87 2.35
CA LYS A 38 24.09 2.48 1.99
C LYS A 38 24.23 3.86 2.63
N ASP A 39 25.45 4.30 2.81
CA ASP A 39 25.71 5.68 3.23
C ASP A 39 25.14 6.65 2.18
N SER A 40 25.02 7.92 2.55
CA SER A 40 24.31 8.90 1.72
C SER A 40 24.89 9.04 0.30
N MET A 41 26.22 8.83 0.15
CA MET A 41 26.85 8.87 -1.18
C MET A 41 26.92 7.51 -1.85
N GLY A 42 26.64 6.43 -1.12
CA GLY A 42 26.67 5.08 -1.64
C GLY A 42 28.07 4.58 -1.96
N ARG A 43 29.09 5.14 -1.33
CA ARG A 43 30.50 4.85 -1.66
C ARG A 43 31.25 4.08 -0.59
N ASP A 44 30.86 4.20 0.66
CA ASP A 44 31.70 3.75 1.77
C ASP A 44 31.21 2.48 2.46
N LEU A 45 29.91 2.39 2.74
CA LEU A 45 29.37 1.34 3.57
C LEU A 45 28.07 0.77 3.01
N GLU A 46 27.86 -0.52 3.27
CA GLU A 46 26.66 -1.22 2.84
C GLU A 46 26.26 -2.19 3.95
N LEU A 47 25.07 -1.99 4.52
CA LEU A 47 24.53 -2.86 5.56
C LEU A 47 23.42 -3.73 4.97
N THR A 48 23.53 -5.04 5.18
CA THR A 48 22.58 -6.03 4.67
C THR A 48 21.92 -6.76 5.83
N LEU A 49 20.58 -6.87 5.80
CA LEU A 49 19.83 -7.69 6.74
C LEU A 49 19.55 -9.03 6.07
N GLY A 50 19.99 -10.11 6.70
CA GLY A 50 19.87 -11.46 6.15
C GLY A 50 18.80 -12.28 6.85
N ASP A 51 19.17 -13.52 7.16
CA ASP A 51 18.28 -14.47 7.82
C ASP A 51 17.85 -13.98 9.22
N TYR A 52 16.63 -14.31 9.59
CA TYR A 52 16.09 -13.94 10.87
C TYR A 52 15.38 -15.13 11.49
N TYR A 53 15.12 -15.03 12.80
CA TYR A 53 14.36 -16.04 13.52
C TYR A 53 13.80 -15.42 14.81
N LEU A 54 12.73 -16.03 15.33
CA LEU A 54 12.22 -15.72 16.66
C LEU A 54 12.87 -16.68 17.65
N ASP A 55 13.48 -16.11 18.70
CA ASP A 55 14.06 -16.89 19.77
C ASP A 55 12.94 -17.39 20.70
N GLU A 56 13.29 -18.14 21.75
CA GLU A 56 12.32 -18.62 22.73
C GLU A 56 11.74 -17.48 23.56
N PRO A 57 10.41 -17.49 23.82
CA PRO A 57 9.85 -16.50 24.73
C PRO A 57 10.48 -16.62 26.12
N LYS A 58 10.71 -15.48 26.76
CA LYS A 58 11.25 -15.45 28.11
C LYS A 58 10.28 -16.08 29.12
N PHE A 59 8.99 -15.82 28.96
CA PHE A 59 7.92 -16.35 29.80
C PHE A 59 6.90 -17.07 28.93
N ASP A 60 6.33 -18.15 29.47
CA ASP A 60 5.22 -18.82 28.77
C ASP A 60 3.93 -18.02 28.99
N GLU A 61 2.82 -18.53 28.43
CA GLU A 61 1.53 -17.81 28.48
C GLU A 61 1.06 -17.62 29.93
N VAL A 62 1.13 -18.69 30.73
CA VAL A 62 0.63 -18.65 32.12
C VAL A 62 1.43 -17.64 32.94
N THR A 63 2.75 -17.67 32.80
CA THR A 63 3.64 -16.77 33.55
C THR A 63 3.41 -15.30 33.05
N SER A 64 3.22 -15.12 31.76
CA SER A 64 2.98 -13.77 31.23
C SER A 64 1.71 -13.17 31.81
N ARG A 65 0.64 -13.96 31.93
CA ARG A 65 -0.60 -13.49 32.53
C ARG A 65 -0.40 -13.17 34.03
N ALA A 66 0.28 -14.07 34.72
CA ALA A 66 0.48 -13.90 36.16
C ALA A 66 1.34 -12.67 36.47
N LYS A 67 2.32 -12.37 35.65
CA LYS A 67 3.24 -11.25 35.86
C LYS A 67 2.78 -9.95 35.19
N ASN A 68 1.65 -9.97 34.48
CA ASN A 68 1.12 -8.82 33.73
C ASN A 68 2.12 -8.31 32.69
N VAL A 69 2.77 -9.25 31.99
CA VAL A 69 3.72 -8.91 30.92
C VAL A 69 3.22 -9.48 29.60
N THR A 70 3.84 -9.07 28.52
CA THR A 70 3.48 -9.51 27.17
C THR A 70 4.12 -10.86 26.87
N TYR A 71 3.35 -11.76 26.28
CA TYR A 71 3.84 -13.02 25.75
C TYR A 71 4.50 -12.73 24.41
N GLU A 72 5.83 -12.67 24.43
CA GLU A 72 6.60 -12.22 23.27
C GLU A 72 7.94 -12.92 23.20
N ALA A 73 8.56 -12.89 22.03
CA ALA A 73 9.83 -13.55 21.78
C ALA A 73 10.80 -12.58 21.08
N PRO A 74 12.10 -12.68 21.36
CA PRO A 74 13.07 -11.81 20.70
C PRO A 74 13.18 -12.15 19.21
N LEU A 75 13.15 -11.12 18.38
CA LEU A 75 13.40 -11.24 16.96
C LEU A 75 14.89 -10.94 16.73
N ARG A 76 15.58 -11.87 16.09
CA ARG A 76 17.01 -11.72 15.81
C ARG A 76 17.25 -11.81 14.32
N VAL A 77 18.19 -10.99 13.82
CA VAL A 77 18.53 -10.94 12.41
C VAL A 77 20.04 -10.97 12.24
N LYS A 78 20.50 -11.75 11.27
CA LYS A 78 21.91 -11.80 10.90
C LYS A 78 22.20 -10.64 9.97
N THR A 79 23.25 -9.88 10.27
CA THR A 79 23.56 -8.67 9.52
C THR A 79 25.01 -8.71 9.02
N ARG A 80 25.25 -7.97 7.96
CA ARG A 80 26.54 -7.85 7.31
C ARG A 80 26.82 -6.39 7.01
N LEU A 81 27.92 -5.87 7.52
CA LEU A 81 28.39 -4.53 7.18
C LEU A 81 29.63 -4.65 6.31
N LYS A 82 29.54 -4.17 5.08
CA LYS A 82 30.64 -4.21 4.13
C LYS A 82 31.21 -2.81 3.96
N ASN A 83 32.54 -2.72 4.09
CA ASN A 83 33.26 -1.50 3.74
C ASN A 83 33.56 -1.59 2.23
N LEU A 84 32.92 -0.72 1.46
CA LEU A 84 32.99 -0.77 0.00
C LEU A 84 34.39 -0.40 -0.54
N ARG A 85 35.18 0.34 0.25
CA ARG A 85 36.53 0.73 -0.17
C ARG A 85 37.56 -0.37 0.04
N THR A 86 37.52 -1.03 1.21
CA THR A 86 38.46 -2.06 1.59
C THR A 86 37.96 -3.47 1.36
N GLU A 87 36.69 -3.63 1.11
CA GLU A 87 35.95 -4.90 0.97
C GLU A 87 35.97 -5.75 2.25
N ALA A 88 36.33 -5.15 3.37
CA ALA A 88 36.22 -5.79 4.68
C ALA A 88 34.74 -5.97 5.08
N VAL A 89 34.46 -7.12 5.68
CA VAL A 89 33.08 -7.48 6.09
C VAL A 89 33.03 -7.76 7.58
N LYS A 90 32.05 -7.19 8.26
CA LYS A 90 31.77 -7.48 9.68
C LYS A 90 30.37 -8.10 9.75
N GLU A 91 30.27 -9.25 10.39
CA GLU A 91 28.98 -9.94 10.54
C GLU A 91 28.60 -9.96 12.02
N GLN A 92 27.32 -9.80 12.29
CA GLN A 92 26.83 -9.76 13.66
C GLN A 92 25.34 -10.11 13.68
N GLU A 93 24.92 -10.83 14.69
CA GLU A 93 23.50 -11.11 14.93
C GLU A 93 22.96 -10.01 15.82
N ILE A 94 21.85 -9.39 15.40
CA ILE A 94 21.30 -8.21 16.06
C ILE A 94 19.91 -8.54 16.61
N TYR A 95 19.65 -8.10 17.83
CA TYR A 95 18.34 -8.12 18.45
C TYR A 95 17.53 -6.96 17.88
N LEU A 96 16.36 -7.26 17.29
CA LEU A 96 15.54 -6.25 16.62
C LEU A 96 14.23 -5.97 17.38
N GLY A 97 14.16 -6.38 18.62
CA GLY A 97 12.99 -6.15 19.46
C GLY A 97 12.24 -7.43 19.79
N ASP A 98 11.30 -7.31 20.71
CA ASP A 98 10.43 -8.42 21.08
C ASP A 98 9.13 -8.33 20.27
N LEU A 99 8.71 -9.47 19.73
CA LEU A 99 7.51 -9.56 18.91
C LEU A 99 6.47 -10.41 19.65
N PRO A 100 5.27 -9.86 19.92
CA PRO A 100 4.22 -10.67 20.53
C PRO A 100 3.95 -11.94 19.72
N VAL A 101 3.75 -13.05 20.41
CA VAL A 101 3.57 -14.38 19.80
C VAL A 101 2.10 -14.76 19.85
N VAL A 102 1.58 -15.25 18.74
CA VAL A 102 0.19 -15.70 18.67
C VAL A 102 0.03 -16.97 19.53
N THR A 103 -1.03 -17.01 20.34
CA THR A 103 -1.35 -18.20 21.13
C THR A 103 -2.01 -19.26 20.24
N PRO A 104 -2.10 -20.53 20.70
CA PRO A 104 -2.84 -21.53 19.94
C PRO A 104 -4.31 -21.18 19.72
N ARG A 105 -4.85 -20.23 20.51
CA ARG A 105 -6.23 -19.77 20.37
C ARG A 105 -6.36 -18.61 19.36
N GLY A 106 -5.26 -18.21 18.70
CA GLY A 106 -5.30 -17.14 17.72
C GLY A 106 -5.30 -15.74 18.33
N THR A 107 -4.90 -15.59 19.58
CA THR A 107 -4.92 -14.34 20.32
C THR A 107 -3.51 -13.90 20.69
N PHE A 108 -3.39 -12.73 21.32
CA PHE A 108 -2.12 -12.22 21.85
C PHE A 108 -2.31 -11.85 23.32
N ILE A 109 -1.26 -12.03 24.12
CA ILE A 109 -1.27 -11.63 25.53
C ILE A 109 -0.38 -10.38 25.64
N ILE A 110 -1.01 -9.26 25.91
CA ILE A 110 -0.34 -7.95 25.98
C ILE A 110 -0.52 -7.39 27.39
N ASN A 111 0.58 -7.23 28.09
CA ASN A 111 0.58 -6.79 29.49
C ASN A 111 -0.34 -7.66 30.37
N GLY A 112 -0.34 -8.97 30.08
CA GLY A 112 -1.11 -9.94 30.86
C GLY A 112 -2.56 -10.10 30.43
N VAL A 113 -3.04 -9.32 29.47
CA VAL A 113 -4.45 -9.34 29.02
C VAL A 113 -4.54 -9.90 27.60
N GLU A 114 -5.48 -10.81 27.40
CA GLU A 114 -5.66 -11.42 26.10
C GLU A 114 -6.37 -10.48 25.13
N ARG A 115 -5.77 -10.27 23.95
CA ARG A 115 -6.29 -9.39 22.92
C ARG A 115 -6.49 -10.15 21.61
N VAL A 116 -7.46 -9.68 20.85
CA VAL A 116 -7.74 -10.17 19.48
C VAL A 116 -7.39 -9.04 18.51
N VAL A 117 -6.64 -9.35 17.45
CA VAL A 117 -6.44 -8.40 16.36
C VAL A 117 -7.52 -8.68 15.32
N VAL A 118 -8.49 -7.78 15.23
CA VAL A 118 -9.63 -7.92 14.34
C VAL A 118 -9.18 -7.67 12.90
N ALA A 119 -9.63 -8.52 11.97
CA ALA A 119 -9.32 -8.35 10.55
C ALA A 119 -10.02 -7.10 10.02
N GLN A 120 -9.40 -6.46 9.04
CA GLN A 120 -9.93 -5.23 8.45
C GLN A 120 -10.40 -5.48 7.03
N LEU A 121 -11.56 -4.91 6.68
CA LEU A 121 -12.08 -4.96 5.32
C LEU A 121 -11.75 -3.63 4.64
N VAL A 122 -10.97 -3.67 3.58
CA VAL A 122 -10.53 -2.47 2.85
C VAL A 122 -10.85 -2.63 1.37
N ARG A 123 -10.89 -1.51 0.67
CA ARG A 123 -11.05 -1.54 -0.79
C ARG A 123 -9.83 -2.22 -1.40
N SER A 124 -10.09 -3.14 -2.34
CA SER A 124 -9.00 -3.82 -3.05
C SER A 124 -8.24 -2.83 -3.91
N ALA A 125 -6.95 -3.07 -4.10
CA ALA A 125 -6.17 -2.31 -5.07
C ALA A 125 -6.67 -2.59 -6.49
N GLY A 126 -6.51 -1.63 -7.39
CA GLY A 126 -6.91 -1.78 -8.78
C GLY A 126 -7.53 -0.52 -9.34
N ALA A 127 -8.18 -0.67 -10.50
CA ALA A 127 -8.89 0.42 -11.18
C ALA A 127 -10.39 0.19 -11.05
N PHE A 128 -11.12 1.19 -10.56
CA PHE A 128 -12.55 1.11 -10.36
C PHE A 128 -13.22 2.28 -11.08
N PHE A 129 -14.23 1.96 -11.90
CA PHE A 129 -14.93 2.96 -12.69
C PHE A 129 -16.22 3.34 -11.99
N THR A 130 -16.45 4.65 -11.85
CA THR A 130 -17.56 5.23 -11.10
C THR A 130 -18.44 6.04 -12.03
N ALA A 131 -19.64 6.35 -11.60
CA ALA A 131 -20.56 7.20 -12.35
C ALA A 131 -21.31 8.13 -11.41
N GLU A 132 -21.52 9.35 -11.86
CA GLU A 132 -22.33 10.33 -11.16
C GLU A 132 -23.45 10.76 -12.12
N VAL A 133 -24.68 10.69 -11.68
CA VAL A 133 -25.83 11.09 -12.51
C VAL A 133 -26.05 12.58 -12.38
N ILE A 134 -25.94 13.32 -13.48
CA ILE A 134 -26.21 14.76 -13.54
C ILE A 134 -27.16 14.99 -14.70
N ARG A 135 -28.35 15.51 -14.42
CA ARG A 135 -29.38 15.79 -15.45
C ARG A 135 -29.70 14.56 -16.31
N ALA A 136 -29.93 13.43 -15.62
CA ALA A 136 -30.33 12.16 -16.23
C ALA A 136 -29.27 11.50 -17.11
N ARG A 137 -28.03 12.00 -17.10
CA ARG A 137 -26.92 11.42 -17.83
C ARG A 137 -25.82 11.04 -16.84
N ARG A 138 -25.24 9.87 -17.06
CA ARG A 138 -24.09 9.42 -16.25
C ARG A 138 -22.81 10.07 -16.74
N HIS A 139 -22.04 10.62 -15.80
CA HIS A 139 -20.70 11.14 -16.05
C HIS A 139 -19.71 10.23 -15.34
N TYR A 140 -18.84 9.60 -16.09
CA TYR A 140 -17.99 8.54 -15.58
C TYR A 140 -16.65 9.07 -15.10
N GLY A 141 -16.12 8.38 -14.13
CA GLY A 141 -14.79 8.61 -13.60
C GLY A 141 -14.14 7.29 -13.26
N ALA A 142 -12.99 7.38 -12.63
CA ALA A 142 -12.26 6.18 -12.21
C ALA A 142 -11.44 6.51 -10.98
N LYS A 143 -11.18 5.48 -10.16
CA LYS A 143 -10.25 5.58 -9.05
C LYS A 143 -9.20 4.51 -9.23
N ILE A 144 -7.95 4.92 -9.25
CA ILE A 144 -6.82 3.99 -9.29
C ILE A 144 -6.28 3.94 -7.89
N ILE A 145 -6.43 2.78 -7.26
CA ILE A 145 -6.08 2.58 -5.85
C ILE A 145 -4.88 1.64 -5.81
N PRO A 146 -3.69 2.15 -5.48
CA PRO A 146 -2.54 1.28 -5.31
C PRO A 146 -2.55 0.64 -3.93
N ASN A 147 -1.79 -0.43 -3.80
CA ASN A 147 -1.52 -1.02 -2.49
C ASN A 147 -0.68 -0.05 -1.64
N ARG A 148 0.21 0.69 -2.28
CA ARG A 148 1.04 1.73 -1.66
C ARG A 148 1.24 2.86 -2.65
N GLY A 149 0.95 4.09 -2.25
CA GLY A 149 1.16 5.25 -3.09
C GLY A 149 -0.07 6.14 -3.22
N ALA A 150 0.05 7.16 -4.05
CA ALA A 150 -0.99 8.16 -4.23
C ALA A 150 -2.15 7.62 -5.08
N TRP A 151 -3.37 7.93 -4.68
CA TRP A 151 -4.57 7.62 -5.45
C TRP A 151 -4.68 8.59 -6.63
N LEU A 152 -5.17 8.09 -7.76
CA LEU A 152 -5.61 8.92 -8.87
C LEU A 152 -7.13 8.82 -8.96
N GLU A 153 -7.80 9.97 -8.99
CA GLU A 153 -9.25 10.03 -9.11
C GLU A 153 -9.62 10.84 -10.34
N PHE A 154 -10.21 10.16 -11.32
CA PHE A 154 -10.62 10.75 -12.60
C PHE A 154 -12.10 11.11 -12.54
N GLU A 155 -12.46 12.19 -13.21
CA GLU A 155 -13.87 12.59 -13.32
C GLU A 155 -14.15 13.22 -14.68
N THR A 156 -15.41 13.08 -15.14
CA THR A 156 -15.93 13.80 -16.29
C THR A 156 -16.85 14.88 -15.74
N ASP A 157 -16.60 16.15 -16.07
CA ASP A 157 -17.44 17.23 -15.58
C ASP A 157 -18.69 17.41 -16.46
N PRO A 158 -19.65 18.25 -16.05
CA PRO A 158 -20.86 18.47 -16.86
C PRO A 158 -20.60 19.06 -18.25
N LYS A 159 -19.43 19.63 -18.49
CA LYS A 159 -19.05 20.17 -19.80
C LYS A 159 -18.27 19.15 -20.63
N ASN A 160 -18.22 17.89 -20.16
CA ASN A 160 -17.55 16.79 -20.85
C ASN A 160 -16.05 16.98 -20.98
N VAL A 161 -15.45 17.56 -19.95
CA VAL A 161 -14.00 17.69 -19.82
C VAL A 161 -13.54 16.65 -18.81
N LEU A 162 -12.41 16.01 -19.08
CA LEU A 162 -11.86 14.96 -18.24
C LEU A 162 -10.77 15.55 -17.31
N TRP A 163 -10.95 15.34 -16.01
CA TRP A 163 -10.06 15.86 -14.98
C TRP A 163 -9.51 14.72 -14.15
N VAL A 164 -8.37 14.96 -13.48
CA VAL A 164 -7.79 14.01 -12.54
C VAL A 164 -7.32 14.75 -11.28
N LYS A 165 -7.57 14.13 -10.12
CA LYS A 165 -7.02 14.57 -8.84
C LYS A 165 -5.95 13.58 -8.43
N ILE A 166 -4.81 14.09 -7.99
CA ILE A 166 -3.71 13.28 -7.52
C ILE A 166 -3.65 13.44 -6.01
N ASP A 167 -3.83 12.32 -5.29
CA ASP A 167 -3.76 12.29 -3.84
C ASP A 167 -4.73 13.30 -3.21
N ARG A 168 -5.94 13.40 -3.78
CA ARG A 168 -7.04 14.27 -3.31
C ARG A 168 -6.72 15.77 -3.38
N LYS A 169 -5.71 16.14 -4.15
CA LYS A 169 -5.36 17.56 -4.38
C LYS A 169 -6.30 18.14 -5.44
N ARG A 170 -6.08 19.41 -5.78
CA ARG A 170 -6.88 20.09 -6.80
C ARG A 170 -6.76 19.38 -8.15
N LYS A 171 -7.83 19.41 -8.92
CA LYS A 171 -7.86 18.71 -10.21
C LYS A 171 -7.02 19.41 -11.27
N VAL A 172 -6.54 18.60 -12.22
CA VAL A 172 -5.79 19.04 -13.40
C VAL A 172 -6.36 18.29 -14.59
N ALA A 173 -6.25 18.86 -15.80
CA ALA A 173 -6.72 18.19 -17.00
C ALA A 173 -5.97 16.86 -17.19
N VAL A 174 -6.69 15.80 -17.59
CA VAL A 174 -6.02 14.50 -17.79
C VAL A 174 -4.95 14.58 -18.87
N THR A 175 -5.09 15.50 -19.82
CA THR A 175 -4.09 15.71 -20.87
C THR A 175 -2.78 16.28 -20.30
N SER A 176 -2.84 17.12 -19.25
CA SER A 176 -1.63 17.54 -18.56
C SER A 176 -0.88 16.36 -17.95
N LEU A 177 -1.62 15.42 -17.35
CA LEU A 177 -1.00 14.23 -16.77
C LEU A 177 -0.41 13.33 -17.87
N LEU A 178 -1.12 13.19 -19.01
CA LEU A 178 -0.59 12.45 -20.17
C LEU A 178 0.72 13.07 -20.65
N ARG A 179 0.77 14.40 -20.73
CA ARG A 179 2.00 15.09 -21.13
C ARG A 179 3.13 14.82 -20.12
N ALA A 180 2.80 14.88 -18.83
CA ALA A 180 3.79 14.60 -17.78
C ALA A 180 4.31 13.16 -17.86
N PHE A 181 3.50 12.23 -18.34
CA PHE A 181 3.90 10.83 -18.50
C PHE A 181 4.63 10.55 -19.82
N GLY A 182 4.73 11.55 -20.70
CA GLY A 182 5.54 11.42 -21.90
C GLY A 182 4.87 11.68 -23.24
N PHE A 183 3.56 11.93 -23.26
CA PHE A 183 2.85 12.29 -24.50
C PHE A 183 2.81 13.82 -24.59
N SER A 184 3.82 14.40 -25.23
CA SER A 184 4.08 15.83 -25.15
C SER A 184 3.05 16.72 -25.88
N THR A 185 2.80 16.46 -27.14
CA THR A 185 2.03 17.36 -27.99
C THR A 185 0.61 16.86 -28.23
N ASN A 186 -0.25 17.76 -28.70
CA ASN A 186 -1.61 17.38 -29.10
C ASN A 186 -1.59 16.30 -30.19
N GLU A 187 -0.61 16.40 -31.09
CA GLU A 187 -0.44 15.45 -32.20
C GLU A 187 -0.09 14.05 -31.69
N GLU A 188 0.53 13.95 -30.51
CA GLU A 188 0.81 12.66 -29.87
C GLU A 188 -0.38 12.13 -29.07
N ILE A 189 -1.21 13.03 -28.52
CA ILE A 189 -2.34 12.66 -27.66
C ILE A 189 -3.56 12.25 -28.48
N LEU A 190 -3.95 13.04 -29.46
CA LEU A 190 -5.19 12.81 -30.21
C LEU A 190 -5.32 11.42 -30.84
N PRO A 191 -4.26 10.87 -31.49
CA PRO A 191 -4.39 9.53 -32.07
C PRO A 191 -4.63 8.42 -31.04
N LEU A 192 -4.26 8.61 -29.78
CA LEU A 192 -4.45 7.60 -28.74
C LEU A 192 -5.92 7.30 -28.49
N PHE A 193 -6.81 8.25 -28.80
CA PHE A 193 -8.23 8.16 -28.47
C PHE A 193 -9.15 8.30 -29.67
N ALA A 194 -8.60 8.49 -30.86
CA ALA A 194 -9.42 8.79 -32.07
C ALA A 194 -10.47 7.72 -32.37
N ASP A 195 -10.14 6.46 -32.12
CA ASP A 195 -11.04 5.34 -32.39
C ASP A 195 -12.13 5.16 -31.32
N ILE A 196 -11.96 5.73 -30.16
CA ILE A 196 -12.93 5.54 -29.04
C ILE A 196 -13.70 6.84 -28.74
N ASP A 197 -13.15 8.01 -29.06
CA ASP A 197 -13.77 9.31 -28.80
C ASP A 197 -14.63 9.69 -30.03
N ILE A 198 -15.71 8.95 -30.21
CA ILE A 198 -16.48 8.92 -31.47
C ILE A 198 -17.95 9.34 -31.32
N HIS A 199 -18.32 9.92 -30.18
CA HIS A 199 -19.70 10.39 -29.97
C HIS A 199 -20.06 11.40 -31.07
N PRO A 200 -21.30 11.36 -31.60
CA PRO A 200 -21.67 12.27 -32.71
C PRO A 200 -21.51 13.76 -32.38
N SER A 201 -21.69 14.16 -31.12
CA SER A 201 -21.67 15.58 -30.77
C SER A 201 -20.71 15.94 -29.64
N ILE A 202 -19.99 14.97 -29.05
CA ILE A 202 -19.08 15.20 -27.92
C ILE A 202 -17.70 14.65 -28.26
N ARG A 203 -16.67 15.48 -28.09
CA ARG A 203 -15.28 15.06 -28.23
C ARG A 203 -14.57 15.34 -26.91
N TYR A 204 -14.44 14.31 -26.09
CA TYR A 204 -13.93 14.45 -24.73
C TYR A 204 -12.48 14.94 -24.69
N ILE A 205 -11.64 14.39 -25.56
CA ILE A 205 -10.22 14.77 -25.57
C ILE A 205 -10.03 16.20 -26.10
N GLU A 206 -10.75 16.56 -27.17
CA GLU A 206 -10.68 17.92 -27.70
C GLU A 206 -11.16 18.95 -26.67
N ASN A 207 -12.26 18.63 -25.96
CA ASN A 207 -12.77 19.49 -24.91
C ASN A 207 -11.74 19.67 -23.79
N THR A 208 -11.07 18.56 -23.45
CA THR A 208 -10.06 18.57 -22.38
C THR A 208 -8.83 19.37 -22.79
N LEU A 209 -8.38 19.17 -24.04
CA LEU A 209 -7.23 19.94 -24.57
C LEU A 209 -7.51 21.43 -24.58
N ALA A 210 -8.76 21.82 -24.86
CA ALA A 210 -9.16 23.22 -24.86
C ALA A 210 -9.06 23.85 -23.46
N LYS A 211 -9.19 23.05 -22.41
CA LYS A 211 -9.09 23.51 -21.03
C LYS A 211 -7.69 23.30 -20.43
N ASP A 212 -6.81 22.59 -21.12
CA ASP A 212 -5.48 22.28 -20.65
C ASP A 212 -4.58 23.51 -20.79
N ALA A 213 -3.98 23.96 -19.71
CA ALA A 213 -3.06 25.10 -19.71
C ALA A 213 -1.71 24.76 -20.32
N ALA A 214 -1.40 23.46 -20.44
CA ALA A 214 -0.12 23.00 -20.96
C ALA A 214 -0.20 22.68 -22.45
N SER A 215 0.91 22.85 -23.18
CA SER A 215 0.98 22.53 -24.60
C SER A 215 2.11 21.54 -24.93
N ASN A 216 2.93 21.18 -23.95
CA ASN A 216 4.02 20.24 -24.15
C ASN A 216 4.34 19.54 -22.82
N GLU A 217 5.28 18.59 -22.86
CA GLU A 217 5.65 17.79 -21.71
C GLU A 217 6.12 18.64 -20.53
N GLU A 218 6.97 19.61 -20.79
CA GLU A 218 7.52 20.47 -19.74
C GLU A 218 6.41 21.25 -19.02
N GLU A 219 5.49 21.83 -19.78
CA GLU A 219 4.36 22.56 -19.20
C GLU A 219 3.40 21.63 -18.47
N GLY A 220 3.20 20.41 -19.00
CA GLY A 220 2.38 19.40 -18.33
C GLY A 220 2.96 19.01 -16.98
N LEU A 221 4.26 18.78 -16.94
CA LEU A 221 4.96 18.49 -15.68
C LEU A 221 4.75 19.61 -14.67
N LYS A 222 4.87 20.84 -15.08
CA LYS A 222 4.70 21.99 -14.20
C LYS A 222 3.26 22.11 -13.69
N GLU A 223 2.27 21.86 -14.54
CA GLU A 223 0.86 21.92 -14.16
C GLU A 223 0.56 20.87 -13.09
N VAL A 224 1.05 19.66 -13.28
CA VAL A 224 0.86 18.57 -12.29
C VAL A 224 1.56 18.91 -10.98
N TYR A 225 2.79 19.40 -11.07
CA TYR A 225 3.58 19.77 -9.88
C TYR A 225 2.88 20.84 -9.04
N LYS A 226 2.29 21.85 -9.70
CA LYS A 226 1.56 22.92 -8.99
C LYS A 226 0.39 22.38 -8.17
N ARG A 227 -0.25 21.31 -8.64
CA ARG A 227 -1.35 20.69 -7.90
C ARG A 227 -0.86 19.88 -6.71
N ILE A 228 0.28 19.19 -6.88
CA ILE A 228 0.84 18.35 -5.81
C ILE A 228 1.49 19.20 -4.72
N ARG A 229 2.24 20.23 -5.12
CA ARG A 229 2.95 21.11 -4.20
C ARG A 229 2.64 22.58 -4.48
N PRO A 230 1.45 23.05 -4.07
CA PRO A 230 1.08 24.44 -4.29
C PRO A 230 2.06 25.38 -3.56
N GLY A 231 2.45 26.43 -4.24
CA GLY A 231 3.34 27.43 -3.65
C GLY A 231 4.82 27.18 -3.85
N ASP A 232 5.22 25.99 -4.25
CA ASP A 232 6.62 25.69 -4.55
C ASP A 232 6.95 26.17 -5.97
N LEU A 233 8.20 26.51 -6.19
CA LEU A 233 8.66 26.89 -7.53
C LEU A 233 8.64 25.66 -8.44
N ALA A 234 7.86 25.72 -9.50
CA ALA A 234 7.70 24.62 -10.44
C ALA A 234 8.75 24.74 -11.55
N THR A 235 9.79 23.90 -11.49
CA THR A 235 10.72 23.75 -12.61
C THR A 235 10.47 22.40 -13.26
N ALA A 236 10.82 22.25 -14.54
CA ALA A 236 10.62 21.00 -15.25
C ALA A 236 11.39 19.86 -14.57
N ASP A 237 12.62 20.11 -14.15
CA ASP A 237 13.44 19.09 -13.51
C ASP A 237 12.88 18.64 -12.17
N ASN A 238 12.44 19.57 -11.32
CA ASN A 238 11.82 19.25 -10.03
C ASN A 238 10.54 18.48 -10.23
N ALA A 239 9.72 18.88 -11.20
CA ALA A 239 8.45 18.23 -11.51
C ALA A 239 8.69 16.80 -12.01
N ARG A 240 9.66 16.63 -12.91
CA ARG A 240 9.98 15.32 -13.45
C ARG A 240 10.45 14.36 -12.34
N SER A 241 11.30 14.86 -11.45
CA SER A 241 11.81 14.09 -10.32
C SER A 241 10.68 13.66 -9.39
N LEU A 242 9.79 14.59 -9.07
CA LEU A 242 8.66 14.28 -8.17
C LEU A 242 7.71 13.25 -8.77
N ILE A 243 7.33 13.44 -10.03
CA ILE A 243 6.39 12.54 -10.70
C ILE A 243 7.00 11.16 -10.87
N HIS A 244 8.28 11.10 -11.25
CA HIS A 244 9.00 9.83 -11.35
C HIS A 244 9.00 9.11 -10.01
N ALA A 245 9.29 9.81 -8.93
CA ALA A 245 9.30 9.22 -7.59
C ALA A 245 7.92 8.73 -7.17
N MET A 246 6.85 9.49 -7.50
CA MET A 246 5.50 9.16 -7.06
C MET A 246 4.91 7.95 -7.78
N PHE A 247 5.22 7.74 -9.05
CA PHE A 247 4.49 6.76 -9.88
C PHE A 247 5.37 5.68 -10.49
N PHE A 248 6.67 5.91 -10.63
CA PHE A 248 7.55 5.02 -11.38
C PHE A 248 8.62 4.34 -10.51
N LYS A 249 8.61 4.59 -9.21
CA LYS A 249 9.51 3.91 -8.26
C LYS A 249 8.70 2.96 -7.40
N TYR A 250 9.09 1.69 -7.42
CA TYR A 250 8.38 0.66 -6.68
C TYR A 250 8.32 0.96 -5.18
N GLU A 251 9.35 1.58 -4.63
CA GLU A 251 9.39 1.90 -3.20
C GLU A 251 8.30 2.89 -2.80
N ARG A 252 7.83 3.69 -3.74
CA ARG A 252 6.81 4.72 -3.48
C ARG A 252 5.45 4.42 -4.09
N TYR A 253 5.41 3.57 -5.10
CA TYR A 253 4.15 3.24 -5.79
C TYR A 253 4.12 1.76 -6.10
N ASP A 254 3.13 1.07 -5.59
CA ASP A 254 2.98 -0.37 -5.78
C ASP A 254 1.49 -0.69 -5.91
N LEU A 255 1.07 -1.07 -7.11
CA LEU A 255 -0.30 -1.55 -7.32
C LEU A 255 -0.58 -2.84 -6.54
N GLY A 256 0.48 -3.59 -6.21
CA GLY A 256 0.33 -4.92 -5.66
C GLY A 256 0.09 -5.94 -6.76
N ALA A 257 0.39 -7.19 -6.49
CA ALA A 257 0.13 -8.25 -7.47
C ALA A 257 -1.37 -8.37 -7.77
N VAL A 258 -2.21 -8.29 -6.73
CA VAL A 258 -3.66 -8.33 -6.90
C VAL A 258 -4.15 -7.12 -7.70
N GLY A 259 -3.64 -5.93 -7.39
CA GLY A 259 -4.03 -4.72 -8.11
C GLY A 259 -3.66 -4.78 -9.59
N ARG A 260 -2.44 -5.23 -9.89
CA ARG A 260 -2.01 -5.39 -11.29
C ARG A 260 -2.85 -6.46 -11.99
N TYR A 261 -3.11 -7.59 -11.33
CA TYR A 261 -3.94 -8.63 -11.90
C TYR A 261 -5.35 -8.12 -12.24
N LYS A 262 -5.99 -7.43 -11.30
CA LYS A 262 -7.33 -6.89 -11.51
C LYS A 262 -7.35 -5.83 -12.62
N PHE A 263 -6.33 -4.98 -12.65
CA PHE A 263 -6.18 -3.98 -13.70
C PHE A 263 -6.07 -4.65 -15.08
N ASN A 264 -5.20 -5.65 -15.19
CA ASN A 264 -5.01 -6.37 -16.45
C ASN A 264 -6.29 -7.07 -16.87
N LEU A 265 -6.98 -7.71 -15.95
CA LEU A 265 -8.24 -8.38 -16.23
C LEU A 265 -9.29 -7.41 -16.77
N ARG A 266 -9.39 -6.23 -16.16
CA ARG A 266 -10.35 -5.20 -16.57
C ARG A 266 -10.13 -4.75 -17.99
N PHE A 267 -8.89 -4.69 -18.46
CA PHE A 267 -8.55 -4.19 -19.79
C PHE A 267 -8.20 -5.30 -20.77
N GLY A 268 -8.45 -6.56 -20.42
CA GLY A 268 -8.19 -7.69 -21.32
C GLY A 268 -6.71 -7.91 -21.59
N LEU A 269 -5.84 -7.49 -20.69
CA LEU A 269 -4.40 -7.69 -20.82
C LEU A 269 -4.03 -9.04 -20.19
N GLU A 270 -3.11 -9.73 -20.84
CA GLU A 270 -2.64 -11.02 -20.35
C GLU A 270 -1.45 -10.84 -19.42
N GLY A 271 -1.19 -11.85 -18.62
CA GLY A 271 -0.05 -11.86 -17.72
C GLY A 271 -0.14 -13.06 -16.80
N THR A 272 0.98 -13.72 -16.58
CA THR A 272 1.05 -14.83 -15.63
C THR A 272 1.10 -14.28 -14.21
N ASP A 273 0.84 -15.15 -13.23
CA ASP A 273 0.96 -14.78 -11.83
C ASP A 273 2.36 -14.26 -11.51
N GLU A 274 3.38 -14.85 -12.12
CA GLU A 274 4.76 -14.42 -11.93
C GLU A 274 5.00 -13.03 -12.51
N GLU A 275 4.40 -12.74 -13.67
CA GLU A 275 4.57 -11.44 -14.31
C GLU A 275 3.89 -10.32 -13.54
N VAL A 276 2.67 -10.54 -13.03
CA VAL A 276 1.98 -9.50 -12.26
C VAL A 276 2.67 -9.25 -10.92
N ALA A 277 3.44 -10.21 -10.42
CA ALA A 277 4.14 -10.06 -9.14
C ALA A 277 5.45 -9.27 -9.27
N LYS A 278 5.99 -9.11 -10.48
CA LYS A 278 7.26 -8.39 -10.67
C LYS A 278 7.12 -6.91 -10.33
N GLU A 279 8.12 -6.36 -9.64
CA GLU A 279 8.12 -4.96 -9.24
C GLU A 279 7.93 -4.01 -10.43
N GLU A 280 8.56 -4.30 -11.55
CA GLU A 280 8.50 -3.47 -12.76
C GLU A 280 7.09 -3.40 -13.34
N ASN A 281 6.25 -4.40 -13.06
CA ASN A 281 4.87 -4.44 -13.55
C ASN A 281 3.87 -3.91 -12.51
N ARG A 282 4.33 -3.60 -11.32
CA ARG A 282 3.46 -3.12 -10.24
C ARG A 282 3.48 -1.60 -10.10
N ILE A 283 4.28 -0.93 -10.90
CA ILE A 283 4.27 0.54 -10.97
C ILE A 283 3.28 0.98 -12.06
N LEU A 284 2.95 2.26 -12.04
CA LEU A 284 2.04 2.82 -13.05
C LEU A 284 2.84 3.14 -14.33
N THR A 285 2.21 2.95 -15.50
CA THR A 285 2.84 3.23 -16.79
C THR A 285 1.98 4.22 -17.58
N LYS A 286 2.57 4.81 -18.62
CA LYS A 286 1.81 5.71 -19.50
C LYS A 286 0.74 4.94 -20.28
N GLU A 287 0.99 3.67 -20.59
CA GLU A 287 -0.01 2.81 -21.24
C GLU A 287 -1.20 2.56 -20.33
N ASP A 288 -0.95 2.41 -19.02
CA ASP A 288 -2.02 2.26 -18.03
C ASP A 288 -2.92 3.49 -18.01
N LEU A 289 -2.31 4.68 -18.03
CA LEU A 289 -3.05 5.94 -18.03
C LEU A 289 -3.94 6.06 -19.26
N VAL A 290 -3.41 5.70 -20.43
CA VAL A 290 -4.17 5.71 -21.69
C VAL A 290 -5.36 4.75 -21.59
N ALA A 291 -5.14 3.53 -21.08
CA ALA A 291 -6.20 2.53 -20.94
C ALA A 291 -7.34 3.03 -20.05
N ILE A 292 -7.01 3.69 -18.95
CA ILE A 292 -8.01 4.22 -18.03
C ILE A 292 -8.85 5.30 -18.71
N ILE A 293 -8.20 6.24 -19.38
CA ILE A 293 -8.90 7.33 -20.04
C ILE A 293 -9.78 6.80 -21.18
N ARG A 294 -9.27 5.85 -21.95
CA ARG A 294 -10.06 5.21 -23.01
C ARG A 294 -11.32 4.57 -22.47
N GLU A 295 -11.22 3.87 -21.32
CA GLU A 295 -12.40 3.23 -20.72
C GLU A 295 -13.39 4.25 -20.20
N ILE A 296 -12.93 5.36 -19.64
CA ILE A 296 -13.82 6.45 -19.19
C ILE A 296 -14.63 6.98 -20.39
N ILE A 297 -13.95 7.22 -21.52
CA ILE A 297 -14.61 7.70 -22.73
C ILE A 297 -15.62 6.67 -23.24
N ARG A 298 -15.22 5.39 -23.28
CA ARG A 298 -16.11 4.31 -23.73
C ARG A 298 -17.38 4.25 -22.86
N LEU A 299 -17.21 4.35 -21.55
CA LEU A 299 -18.35 4.31 -20.62
C LEU A 299 -19.24 5.54 -20.77
N ASN A 300 -18.66 6.72 -20.94
CA ASN A 300 -19.43 7.93 -21.18
C ASN A 300 -20.29 7.79 -22.46
N ASN A 301 -19.77 7.12 -23.49
CA ASN A 301 -20.51 6.90 -24.71
C ASN A 301 -21.59 5.82 -24.56
N SER A 302 -21.28 4.72 -23.89
CA SER A 302 -22.18 3.57 -23.77
C SER A 302 -23.23 3.72 -22.66
N GLN A 303 -22.93 4.49 -21.64
CA GLN A 303 -23.83 4.70 -20.47
C GLN A 303 -24.13 3.41 -19.71
N GLU A 304 -23.21 2.46 -19.71
CA GLU A 304 -23.33 1.18 -19.00
C GLU A 304 -23.28 1.40 -17.48
N GLU A 305 -23.59 0.36 -16.71
CA GLU A 305 -23.46 0.37 -15.28
C GLU A 305 -22.00 0.54 -14.86
N ALA A 306 -21.77 1.35 -13.83
CA ALA A 306 -20.43 1.50 -13.24
C ALA A 306 -20.08 0.27 -12.38
N ASP A 307 -18.84 0.16 -11.97
CA ASP A 307 -18.38 -0.93 -11.12
C ASP A 307 -19.06 -0.85 -9.75
N ASP A 308 -19.37 -2.01 -9.19
CA ASP A 308 -19.98 -2.11 -7.85
C ASP A 308 -18.85 -2.18 -6.82
N VAL A 309 -18.54 -1.03 -6.21
CA VAL A 309 -17.44 -0.94 -5.26
C VAL A 309 -17.74 -1.63 -3.92
N ASP A 310 -19.03 -1.89 -3.64
CA ASP A 310 -19.43 -2.54 -2.38
C ASP A 310 -19.43 -4.07 -2.48
N HIS A 311 -19.31 -4.62 -3.69
CA HIS A 311 -19.20 -6.06 -3.89
C HIS A 311 -17.94 -6.57 -3.19
N LEU A 312 -18.04 -7.67 -2.44
CA LEU A 312 -16.88 -8.21 -1.70
C LEU A 312 -15.73 -8.66 -2.60
N GLY A 313 -15.99 -8.86 -3.88
CA GLY A 313 -14.92 -9.08 -4.85
C GLY A 313 -14.02 -7.87 -5.04
N ASN A 314 -14.51 -6.68 -4.67
CA ASN A 314 -13.77 -5.43 -4.76
C ASN A 314 -13.33 -4.91 -3.39
N ARG A 315 -13.52 -5.69 -2.36
CA ARG A 315 -13.07 -5.39 -1.00
C ARG A 315 -12.30 -6.62 -0.50
N ARG A 316 -11.15 -6.37 0.13
CA ARG A 316 -10.34 -7.49 0.60
C ARG A 316 -10.14 -7.42 2.12
N VAL A 317 -9.74 -8.55 2.69
CA VAL A 317 -9.55 -8.68 4.13
C VAL A 317 -8.05 -8.58 4.44
N ARG A 318 -7.71 -7.68 5.36
CA ARG A 318 -6.35 -7.57 5.90
C ARG A 318 -6.36 -8.17 7.30
N ALA A 319 -5.65 -9.27 7.46
CA ALA A 319 -5.56 -9.92 8.77
C ALA A 319 -4.32 -9.44 9.52
N VAL A 320 -4.07 -10.00 10.70
CA VAL A 320 -3.05 -9.51 11.62
C VAL A 320 -1.66 -9.41 10.99
N GLY A 321 -1.30 -10.37 10.16
CA GLY A 321 0.04 -10.39 9.55
C GLY A 321 0.30 -9.15 8.71
N GLU A 322 -0.65 -8.80 7.87
CA GLU A 322 -0.52 -7.64 6.99
C GLU A 322 -0.63 -6.32 7.77
N LEU A 323 -1.50 -6.27 8.76
CA LEU A 323 -1.64 -5.09 9.62
C LEU A 323 -0.34 -4.85 10.38
N LEU A 324 0.23 -5.90 10.93
CA LEU A 324 1.50 -5.83 11.65
C LEU A 324 2.64 -5.43 10.72
N GLN A 325 2.66 -5.99 9.50
CA GLN A 325 3.67 -5.64 8.51
C GLN A 325 3.65 -4.15 8.19
N SER A 326 2.46 -3.57 8.05
CA SER A 326 2.34 -2.13 7.76
C SER A 326 2.98 -1.27 8.85
N ARG A 327 2.76 -1.63 10.10
CA ARG A 327 3.34 -0.88 11.23
C ARG A 327 4.84 -1.14 11.36
N PHE A 328 5.24 -2.38 11.15
CA PHE A 328 6.66 -2.75 11.19
C PHE A 328 7.44 -1.99 10.11
N ARG A 329 6.82 -1.81 8.93
CA ARG A 329 7.44 -1.04 7.84
C ARG A 329 7.76 0.40 8.26
N VAL A 330 6.86 1.04 9.00
CA VAL A 330 7.09 2.40 9.52
C VAL A 330 8.32 2.41 10.45
N GLY A 331 8.41 1.43 11.33
CA GLY A 331 9.55 1.30 12.24
C GLY A 331 10.86 1.05 11.49
N MET A 332 10.81 0.21 10.46
CA MET A 332 11.98 -0.09 9.64
C MET A 332 12.47 1.14 8.87
N ALA A 333 11.54 1.95 8.37
CA ALA A 333 11.92 3.18 7.64
C ALA A 333 12.64 4.15 8.57
N ARG A 334 12.17 4.28 9.81
CA ARG A 334 12.83 5.13 10.81
C ARG A 334 14.20 4.59 11.18
N MET A 335 14.30 3.28 11.34
CA MET A 335 15.57 2.62 11.63
C MET A 335 16.57 2.86 10.50
N GLU A 336 16.13 2.71 9.27
CA GLU A 336 16.99 2.93 8.09
C GLU A 336 17.56 4.34 8.10
N ARG A 337 16.74 5.33 8.42
CA ARG A 337 17.18 6.72 8.48
C ARG A 337 18.27 6.92 9.53
N ILE A 338 18.09 6.31 10.70
CA ILE A 338 19.08 6.39 11.79
C ILE A 338 20.38 5.72 11.36
N VAL A 339 20.31 4.58 10.68
CA VAL A 339 21.50 3.88 10.17
C VAL A 339 22.27 4.79 9.22
N ARG A 340 21.58 5.43 8.27
CA ARG A 340 22.22 6.34 7.30
C ARG A 340 22.89 7.52 8.01
N ASP A 341 22.22 8.09 9.01
CA ASP A 341 22.79 9.21 9.78
C ASP A 341 24.06 8.78 10.51
N ARG A 342 24.04 7.60 11.12
CA ARG A 342 25.20 7.09 11.84
C ARG A 342 26.35 6.75 10.91
N MET A 343 26.06 6.26 9.71
CA MET A 343 27.07 6.02 8.68
C MET A 343 27.81 7.31 8.29
N SER A 344 27.09 8.42 8.30
CA SER A 344 27.63 9.73 7.90
C SER A 344 28.41 10.44 9.00
N THR A 345 28.08 10.17 10.27
CA THR A 345 28.62 10.96 11.39
C THR A 345 29.63 10.22 12.24
N THR A 346 29.86 8.93 12.02
CA THR A 346 30.76 8.12 12.81
C THR A 346 31.94 7.63 11.97
N GLU A 347 33.10 7.49 12.59
CA GLU A 347 34.29 6.98 11.94
C GLU A 347 34.06 5.58 11.40
N ILE A 348 34.32 5.39 10.11
CA ILE A 348 33.99 4.15 9.38
C ILE A 348 34.63 2.92 10.03
N ASP A 349 35.90 3.01 10.40
CA ASP A 349 36.63 1.85 10.94
C ASP A 349 36.08 1.36 12.28
N SER A 350 35.38 2.20 13.03
CA SER A 350 34.82 1.84 14.32
C SER A 350 33.40 1.29 14.24
N LEU A 351 32.75 1.37 13.08
CA LEU A 351 31.36 0.96 12.93
C LEU A 351 31.20 -0.56 12.87
N THR A 352 30.16 -1.04 13.54
CA THR A 352 29.70 -2.43 13.48
C THR A 352 28.20 -2.40 13.24
N PRO A 353 27.60 -3.51 12.78
CA PRO A 353 26.13 -3.53 12.66
C PRO A 353 25.42 -3.13 13.96
N GLY A 354 25.92 -3.60 15.10
CA GLY A 354 25.31 -3.27 16.40
C GLY A 354 25.36 -1.79 16.75
N LYS A 355 26.36 -1.07 16.27
CA LYS A 355 26.46 0.38 16.48
C LYS A 355 25.54 1.16 15.55
N LEU A 356 25.23 0.60 14.39
CA LEU A 356 24.39 1.28 13.39
C LEU A 356 22.90 1.08 13.67
N ILE A 357 22.49 -0.13 14.06
CA ILE A 357 21.09 -0.48 14.18
C ILE A 357 20.54 -0.09 15.54
N ASN A 358 19.50 0.73 15.55
CA ASN A 358 18.72 1.07 16.73
C ASN A 358 17.35 0.42 16.58
N ALA A 359 17.04 -0.55 17.43
CA ALA A 359 15.79 -1.29 17.35
C ALA A 359 14.59 -0.54 17.91
N ARG A 360 14.81 0.56 18.63
CA ARG A 360 13.72 1.29 19.30
C ARG A 360 12.56 1.69 18.38
N PRO A 361 12.81 2.22 17.16
CA PRO A 361 11.68 2.56 16.29
C PRO A 361 10.82 1.37 15.91
N VAL A 362 11.43 0.19 15.73
CA VAL A 362 10.70 -1.04 15.41
C VAL A 362 9.91 -1.50 16.63
N ILE A 363 10.56 -1.53 17.82
CA ILE A 363 9.91 -1.90 19.08
C ILE A 363 8.71 -1.00 19.34
N GLY A 364 8.89 0.31 19.17
CA GLY A 364 7.83 1.29 19.40
C GLY A 364 6.65 1.10 18.47
N ALA A 365 6.92 0.84 17.19
CA ALA A 365 5.86 0.64 16.20
C ALA A 365 5.02 -0.61 16.51
N VAL A 366 5.68 -1.71 16.87
CA VAL A 366 5.01 -2.96 17.22
C VAL A 366 4.18 -2.78 18.48
N ARG A 367 4.76 -2.17 19.51
CA ARG A 367 4.06 -1.92 20.76
C ARG A 367 2.82 -1.06 20.55
N GLU A 368 2.97 0.02 19.81
CA GLU A 368 1.85 0.91 19.53
C GLU A 368 0.73 0.18 18.82
N PHE A 369 1.07 -0.71 17.88
CA PHE A 369 0.07 -1.48 17.17
C PHE A 369 -0.75 -2.34 18.13
N PHE A 370 -0.08 -3.15 18.96
CA PHE A 370 -0.81 -4.08 19.82
C PHE A 370 -1.52 -3.39 20.99
N MET A 371 -1.04 -2.25 21.45
CA MET A 371 -1.60 -1.57 22.62
C MET A 371 -2.62 -0.50 22.26
N SER A 372 -2.47 0.16 21.12
CA SER A 372 -3.24 1.37 20.81
C SER A 372 -4.04 1.32 19.52
N SER A 373 -3.80 0.35 18.65
CA SER A 373 -4.56 0.27 17.39
C SER A 373 -6.03 -0.03 17.67
N GLN A 374 -6.90 0.61 16.91
CA GLN A 374 -8.34 0.36 16.98
C GLN A 374 -8.68 -1.10 16.69
N LEU A 375 -7.85 -1.80 15.92
CA LEU A 375 -8.10 -3.19 15.53
C LEU A 375 -7.53 -4.20 16.53
N SER A 376 -6.68 -3.77 17.46
CA SER A 376 -6.19 -4.61 18.54
C SER A 376 -7.09 -4.36 19.74
N GLN A 377 -7.95 -5.33 20.08
CA GLN A 377 -9.02 -5.14 21.05
C GLN A 377 -8.92 -6.16 22.17
N PHE A 378 -9.37 -5.77 23.37
CA PHE A 378 -9.53 -6.73 24.48
C PHE A 378 -10.51 -7.81 24.03
N MET A 379 -10.14 -9.07 24.22
CA MET A 379 -11.00 -10.17 23.82
C MET A 379 -12.29 -10.18 24.64
N ASP A 380 -13.43 -10.34 23.98
CA ASP A 380 -14.71 -10.55 24.63
C ASP A 380 -14.72 -11.96 25.23
N GLN A 381 -14.76 -12.06 26.54
CA GLN A 381 -14.67 -13.36 27.23
C GLN A 381 -15.95 -13.69 28.00
N THR A 382 -17.09 -13.17 27.59
CA THR A 382 -18.37 -13.46 28.26
C THR A 382 -18.76 -14.95 28.13
N ASN A 383 -18.46 -15.58 26.99
CA ASN A 383 -18.69 -17.00 26.78
C ASN A 383 -17.84 -17.48 25.60
N PRO A 384 -17.67 -18.80 25.44
CA PRO A 384 -16.84 -19.30 24.34
C PRO A 384 -17.28 -18.89 22.94
N LEU A 385 -18.59 -18.74 22.72
CA LEU A 385 -19.09 -18.33 21.41
C LEU A 385 -18.73 -16.86 21.13
N ALA A 386 -18.80 -16.01 22.14
CA ALA A 386 -18.40 -14.60 22.00
C ALA A 386 -16.92 -14.47 21.67
N GLU A 387 -16.08 -15.30 22.28
CA GLU A 387 -14.65 -15.35 21.98
C GLU A 387 -14.43 -15.74 20.52
N LEU A 388 -15.10 -16.78 20.05
CA LEU A 388 -14.96 -17.24 18.66
C LEU A 388 -15.44 -16.17 17.69
N GLU A 389 -16.57 -15.55 17.96
CA GLU A 389 -17.11 -14.50 17.12
C GLU A 389 -16.14 -13.33 17.00
N HIS A 390 -15.53 -12.95 18.12
CA HIS A 390 -14.56 -11.84 18.14
C HIS A 390 -13.34 -12.15 17.25
N LYS A 391 -12.85 -13.39 17.30
CA LYS A 391 -11.71 -13.81 16.48
C LYS A 391 -12.02 -13.87 14.99
N ARG A 392 -13.30 -14.03 14.65
CA ARG A 392 -13.75 -14.09 13.26
C ARG A 392 -14.32 -12.79 12.74
N ARG A 393 -14.31 -11.75 13.58
CA ARG A 393 -14.85 -10.43 13.19
C ARG A 393 -14.01 -9.79 12.10
N ILE A 394 -14.70 -9.16 11.15
CA ILE A 394 -14.09 -8.36 10.08
C ILE A 394 -14.68 -6.97 10.20
N SER A 395 -13.81 -5.96 10.41
CA SER A 395 -14.26 -4.59 10.63
C SER A 395 -13.90 -3.72 9.44
N ALA A 396 -14.81 -2.85 9.03
CA ALA A 396 -14.51 -1.85 7.99
C ALA A 396 -13.81 -0.62 8.55
N MET A 397 -13.67 -0.55 9.87
CA MET A 397 -13.05 0.59 10.57
C MET A 397 -11.53 0.45 10.60
N GLY A 398 -10.86 1.47 11.13
CA GLY A 398 -9.41 1.43 11.34
C GLY A 398 -8.63 2.17 10.28
N PRO A 399 -7.30 2.24 10.43
CA PRO A 399 -6.44 3.00 9.50
C PRO A 399 -6.58 2.48 8.06
N GLY A 400 -6.83 3.40 7.13
CA GLY A 400 -7.06 3.04 5.74
C GLY A 400 -8.46 2.57 5.43
N GLY A 401 -9.32 2.45 6.45
CA GLY A 401 -10.72 2.08 6.30
C GLY A 401 -11.63 3.26 6.57
N LEU A 402 -12.88 2.96 6.94
CA LEU A 402 -13.87 3.98 7.23
C LEU A 402 -13.64 4.61 8.61
N THR A 403 -14.01 5.87 8.74
CA THR A 403 -14.14 6.51 10.05
C THR A 403 -15.58 6.35 10.54
N ARG A 404 -15.80 6.49 11.83
CA ARG A 404 -17.15 6.39 12.39
C ARG A 404 -18.10 7.40 11.73
N GLU A 405 -17.61 8.59 11.44
CA GLU A 405 -18.39 9.66 10.83
C GLU A 405 -18.86 9.27 9.43
N ARG A 406 -18.00 8.63 8.64
CA ARG A 406 -18.33 8.22 7.29
C ARG A 406 -19.14 6.93 7.24
N ALA A 407 -19.00 6.07 8.23
CA ALA A 407 -19.70 4.78 8.25
C ALA A 407 -21.21 4.93 8.16
N GLY A 408 -21.77 5.98 8.79
CA GLY A 408 -23.19 6.23 8.76
C GLY A 408 -23.76 6.53 7.38
N PHE A 409 -22.92 7.05 6.48
CA PHE A 409 -23.36 7.40 5.12
C PHE A 409 -22.98 6.35 4.09
N GLU A 410 -21.81 5.74 4.24
CA GLU A 410 -21.25 4.85 3.22
C GLU A 410 -21.58 3.38 3.40
N VAL A 411 -21.97 2.98 4.62
CA VAL A 411 -22.18 1.55 4.93
C VAL A 411 -23.55 1.35 5.57
N ARG A 412 -24.60 1.89 4.95
CA ARG A 412 -25.96 1.74 5.47
C ARG A 412 -26.53 0.34 5.22
N ASP A 413 -26.21 -0.24 4.08
CA ASP A 413 -26.80 -1.52 3.66
C ASP A 413 -25.74 -2.59 3.52
N VAL A 414 -26.09 -3.80 3.91
CA VAL A 414 -25.23 -4.96 3.72
C VAL A 414 -25.38 -5.42 2.27
N HIS A 415 -24.26 -5.46 1.55
CA HIS A 415 -24.28 -5.95 0.17
C HIS A 415 -24.59 -7.44 0.18
N PRO A 416 -25.39 -7.95 -0.79
CA PRO A 416 -25.72 -9.39 -0.81
C PRO A 416 -24.53 -10.33 -0.77
N THR A 417 -23.37 -9.93 -1.28
CA THR A 417 -22.18 -10.78 -1.27
C THR A 417 -21.67 -11.08 0.15
N HIS A 418 -22.06 -10.27 1.15
CA HIS A 418 -21.68 -10.55 2.55
C HIS A 418 -22.30 -11.86 3.03
N TYR A 419 -23.47 -12.21 2.55
CA TYR A 419 -24.16 -13.44 2.98
C TYR A 419 -23.45 -14.70 2.45
N GLY A 420 -22.75 -14.58 1.34
CA GLY A 420 -21.96 -15.68 0.81
C GLY A 420 -20.74 -16.01 1.67
N ARG A 421 -20.26 -15.04 2.46
CA ARG A 421 -19.13 -15.23 3.36
C ARG A 421 -19.57 -15.85 4.69
N ILE A 422 -20.79 -15.60 5.12
CA ILE A 422 -21.35 -16.14 6.35
C ILE A 422 -21.73 -17.60 6.16
#